data_d58976ac340feba738dad810d98e59b0
#
_entry.id   d58976ac340feba738dad810d98e59b0
#
_cell.length_a   1.000
_cell.length_b   1.000
_cell.length_c   1.000
_cell.angle_alpha   90.00
_cell.angle_beta   90.00
_cell.angle_gamma   90.00
#
_symmetry.space_group_name_H-M   'P 1'
#
loop_
_entity.id
_entity.type
_entity.pdbx_description
1 polymer ?
#
loop_
_entity_poly.entity_id
_entity_poly.type
_entity_poly.pdbx_seq_one_letter_code
_entity_poly.pdbx_strand_id
1 'polypeptide(L)'
;NGNVYTDITQSLALGGLTYGVTNMELTAAYASIANGGMYNKPVLYTKVVDQNGNVLLSNKPKKKRIMKSSTAFLLTDAMKDVIAKGTGKDAKLSSPMAVAGKTGTTSNNYDYWFSGYTPYHTASIWMGYDSNTNFNSENTHKKLWAKIMNQIIQTKSEKTKNFSKPSNIVKAKICKESGKLAI
;
A
#
# COMPACT_ATOMS: atom_id res chain seq x y z
N ASN A 1 -17.35 -33.34 11.44
CA ASN A 1 -15.99 -32.97 11.18
C ASN A 1 -15.98 -31.53 10.62
N GLY A 2 -15.93 -30.53 11.53
CA GLY A 2 -15.80 -29.14 11.11
C GLY A 2 -14.36 -28.83 10.71
N ASN A 3 -14.07 -28.70 9.42
CA ASN A 3 -12.78 -28.21 8.97
C ASN A 3 -12.64 -26.74 9.40
N VAL A 4 -11.69 -26.45 10.27
CA VAL A 4 -11.34 -25.07 10.63
C VAL A 4 -10.41 -24.55 9.53
N TYR A 5 -10.89 -23.63 8.71
CA TYR A 5 -10.09 -22.92 7.75
C TYR A 5 -9.39 -21.75 8.45
N THR A 6 -8.09 -21.59 8.20
CA THR A 6 -7.27 -20.55 8.83
C THR A 6 -6.26 -20.00 7.82
N ASP A 7 -5.86 -18.72 7.98
CA ASP A 7 -4.76 -18.11 7.25
C ASP A 7 -3.40 -18.32 7.95
N ILE A 8 -3.36 -19.06 9.07
CA ILE A 8 -2.10 -19.42 9.76
C ILE A 8 -1.44 -20.57 9.01
N THR A 9 -0.89 -20.28 7.86
CA THR A 9 -0.22 -21.24 6.96
C THR A 9 1.10 -20.67 6.46
N GLN A 10 2.01 -21.53 5.98
CA GLN A 10 3.28 -21.08 5.41
C GLN A 10 3.08 -20.21 4.16
N SER A 11 2.00 -20.42 3.40
CA SER A 11 1.67 -19.65 2.21
C SER A 11 1.36 -18.18 2.51
N LEU A 12 0.96 -17.86 3.76
CA LEU A 12 0.72 -16.48 4.20
C LEU A 12 1.96 -15.59 4.01
N ALA A 13 3.17 -16.12 4.22
CA ALA A 13 4.42 -15.38 4.03
C ALA A 13 4.63 -14.91 2.57
N LEU A 14 4.00 -15.59 1.62
CA LEU A 14 4.00 -15.25 0.19
C LEU A 14 2.70 -14.58 -0.27
N GLY A 15 1.80 -14.23 0.66
CA GLY A 15 0.50 -13.61 0.37
C GLY A 15 -0.61 -14.59 0.03
N GLY A 16 -0.40 -15.90 0.23
CA GLY A 16 -1.43 -16.93 0.05
C GLY A 16 -2.40 -16.95 1.22
N LEU A 17 -3.60 -16.43 1.02
CA LEU A 17 -4.70 -16.37 1.97
C LEU A 17 -5.79 -17.36 1.60
N THR A 18 -6.50 -17.90 2.57
CA THR A 18 -7.63 -18.82 2.35
C THR A 18 -8.85 -18.09 1.77
N TYR A 19 -9.18 -16.94 2.34
CA TYR A 19 -10.33 -16.13 1.91
C TYR A 19 -9.95 -14.81 1.23
N GLY A 20 -8.66 -14.47 1.24
CA GLY A 20 -8.17 -13.22 0.71
C GLY A 20 -8.52 -12.02 1.60
N VAL A 21 -8.35 -10.83 1.05
CA VAL A 21 -8.71 -9.55 1.68
C VAL A 21 -9.39 -8.66 0.64
N THR A 22 -10.25 -7.78 1.10
CA THR A 22 -10.87 -6.78 0.23
C THR A 22 -9.84 -5.72 -0.19
N ASN A 23 -10.08 -5.05 -1.31
CA ASN A 23 -9.25 -3.92 -1.77
C ASN A 23 -9.15 -2.83 -0.69
N MET A 24 -10.25 -2.54 0.02
CA MET A 24 -10.28 -1.54 1.09
C MET A 24 -9.39 -1.95 2.28
N GLU A 25 -9.43 -3.21 2.71
CA GLU A 25 -8.59 -3.72 3.79
C GLU A 25 -7.12 -3.69 3.42
N LEU A 26 -6.77 -4.11 2.20
CA LEU A 26 -5.40 -4.05 1.71
C LEU A 26 -4.90 -2.61 1.63
N THR A 27 -5.72 -1.69 1.09
CA THR A 27 -5.39 -0.26 1.05
C THR A 27 -5.17 0.30 2.44
N ALA A 28 -6.00 -0.05 3.42
CA ALA A 28 -5.83 0.39 4.81
C ALA A 28 -4.56 -0.17 5.47
N ALA A 29 -4.18 -1.40 5.13
CA ALA A 29 -2.92 -2.00 5.59
C ALA A 29 -1.71 -1.22 5.04
N TYR A 30 -1.66 -0.94 3.74
CA TYR A 30 -0.61 -0.13 3.13
C TYR A 30 -0.62 1.32 3.62
N ALA A 31 -1.79 1.91 3.83
CA ALA A 31 -1.93 3.24 4.43
C ALA A 31 -1.32 3.29 5.84
N SER A 32 -1.38 2.19 6.59
CA SER A 32 -0.75 2.12 7.91
C SER A 32 0.78 2.19 7.84
N ILE A 33 1.39 1.58 6.82
CA ILE A 33 2.83 1.67 6.58
C ILE A 33 3.19 3.10 6.17
N ALA A 34 2.46 3.66 5.19
CA ALA A 34 2.61 5.04 4.73
C ALA A 34 2.52 6.06 5.86
N ASN A 35 1.66 5.80 6.84
CA ASN A 35 1.40 6.64 8.02
C ASN A 35 2.31 6.30 9.22
N GLY A 36 3.52 5.79 8.97
CA GLY A 36 4.52 5.51 9.99
C GLY A 36 4.07 4.49 11.05
N GLY A 37 3.28 3.50 10.66
CA GLY A 37 2.80 2.43 11.53
C GLY A 37 1.51 2.73 12.29
N MET A 38 0.80 3.80 11.91
CA MET A 38 -0.50 4.16 12.47
C MET A 38 -1.64 3.69 11.55
N TYR A 39 -2.40 2.71 12.00
CA TYR A 39 -3.62 2.28 11.35
C TYR A 39 -4.74 3.28 11.60
N ASN A 40 -5.40 3.71 10.53
CA ASN A 40 -6.64 4.47 10.58
C ASN A 40 -7.75 3.58 10.04
N LYS A 41 -8.80 3.32 10.85
CA LYS A 41 -9.96 2.57 10.35
C LYS A 41 -10.58 3.31 9.17
N PRO A 42 -10.76 2.67 8.00
CA PRO A 42 -11.46 3.28 6.88
C PRO A 42 -12.87 3.72 7.27
N VAL A 43 -13.27 4.89 6.80
CA VAL A 43 -14.62 5.43 6.99
C VAL A 43 -15.14 5.95 5.66
N LEU A 44 -16.43 5.71 5.37
CA LEU A 44 -17.08 6.17 4.15
C LEU A 44 -17.70 7.56 4.32
N TYR A 45 -17.91 7.99 5.57
CA TYR A 45 -18.39 9.34 5.91
C TYR A 45 -17.77 9.77 7.24
N THR A 46 -17.61 11.06 7.42
CA THR A 46 -17.17 11.66 8.69
C THR A 46 -18.33 12.31 9.44
N LYS A 47 -19.32 12.81 8.70
CA LYS A 47 -20.49 13.47 9.25
C LYS A 47 -21.68 13.35 8.30
N VAL A 48 -22.86 13.14 8.84
CA VAL A 48 -24.14 13.25 8.15
C VAL A 48 -24.93 14.37 8.81
N VAL A 49 -25.47 15.29 8.02
CA VAL A 49 -26.26 16.42 8.49
C VAL A 49 -27.64 16.40 7.81
N ASP A 50 -28.65 16.94 8.50
CA ASP A 50 -29.97 17.21 7.91
C ASP A 50 -29.96 18.49 7.05
N GLN A 51 -31.12 18.81 6.46
CA GLN A 51 -31.31 19.99 5.64
C GLN A 51 -31.11 21.31 6.40
N ASN A 52 -31.19 21.30 7.74
CA ASN A 52 -31.01 22.47 8.61
C ASN A 52 -29.57 22.58 9.13
N GLY A 53 -28.68 21.65 8.75
CA GLY A 53 -27.30 21.62 9.19
C GLY A 53 -27.08 20.92 10.53
N ASN A 54 -28.10 20.33 11.15
CA ASN A 54 -27.96 19.58 12.38
C ASN A 54 -27.22 18.27 12.12
N VAL A 55 -26.29 17.90 13.01
CA VAL A 55 -25.50 16.68 12.87
C VAL A 55 -26.34 15.46 13.29
N LEU A 56 -26.69 14.62 12.33
CA LEU A 56 -27.41 13.36 12.57
C LEU A 56 -26.45 12.25 12.97
N LEU A 57 -25.30 12.15 12.28
CA LEU A 57 -24.27 11.15 12.57
C LEU A 57 -22.89 11.78 12.53
N SER A 58 -22.00 11.34 13.41
CA SER A 58 -20.59 11.69 13.43
C SER A 58 -19.75 10.43 13.54
N ASN A 59 -18.83 10.25 12.61
CA ASN A 59 -17.93 9.10 12.57
C ASN A 59 -16.47 9.57 12.55
N LYS A 60 -15.84 9.57 13.72
CA LYS A 60 -14.42 9.90 13.85
C LYS A 60 -13.57 8.66 13.61
N PRO A 61 -12.60 8.69 12.68
CA PRO A 61 -11.72 7.55 12.45
C PRO A 61 -10.98 7.14 13.73
N LYS A 62 -11.05 5.85 14.06
CA LYS A 62 -10.26 5.28 15.16
C LYS A 62 -8.84 5.03 14.68
N LYS A 63 -7.85 5.50 15.45
CA LYS A 63 -6.43 5.34 15.16
C LYS A 63 -5.80 4.35 16.13
N LYS A 64 -4.92 3.48 15.64
CA LYS A 64 -4.18 2.53 16.47
C LYS A 64 -2.76 2.36 15.93
N ARG A 65 -1.75 2.42 16.81
CA ARG A 65 -0.39 2.04 16.42
C ARG A 65 -0.31 0.52 16.30
N ILE A 66 0.10 0.05 15.12
CA ILE A 66 0.22 -1.39 14.81
C ILE A 66 1.67 -1.82 14.57
N MET A 67 2.58 -0.87 14.28
CA MET A 67 4.01 -1.12 14.16
C MET A 67 4.82 0.12 14.55
N LYS A 68 6.12 -0.06 14.85
CA LYS A 68 7.05 1.05 15.12
C LYS A 68 7.25 1.89 13.86
N SER A 69 7.45 3.20 14.01
CA SER A 69 7.71 4.10 12.88
C SER A 69 9.00 3.73 12.12
N SER A 70 10.01 3.24 12.84
CA SER A 70 11.24 2.72 12.22
C SER A 70 10.98 1.50 11.33
N THR A 71 10.14 0.56 11.78
CA THR A 71 9.75 -0.62 10.99
C THR A 71 8.99 -0.21 9.73
N ALA A 72 8.02 0.70 9.87
CA ALA A 72 7.27 1.23 8.73
C ALA A 72 8.18 1.94 7.72
N PHE A 73 9.15 2.72 8.21
CA PHE A 73 10.12 3.42 7.36
C PHE A 73 11.03 2.44 6.61
N LEU A 74 11.60 1.44 7.27
CA LEU A 74 12.47 0.43 6.64
C LEU A 74 11.72 -0.35 5.56
N LEU A 75 10.46 -0.74 5.83
CA LEU A 75 9.61 -1.39 4.85
C LEU A 75 9.29 -0.45 3.67
N THR A 76 9.01 0.83 3.94
CA THR A 76 8.81 1.85 2.90
C THR A 76 10.05 2.00 2.04
N ASP A 77 11.24 2.05 2.63
CA ASP A 77 12.50 2.19 1.90
C ASP A 77 12.76 0.99 0.98
N ALA A 78 12.52 -0.24 1.46
CA ALA A 78 12.58 -1.44 0.64
C ALA A 78 11.55 -1.41 -0.51
N MET A 79 10.31 -0.94 -0.26
CA MET A 79 9.27 -0.85 -1.28
C MET A 79 9.49 0.28 -2.30
N LYS A 80 10.32 1.29 -2.02
CA LYS A 80 10.78 2.26 -3.03
C LYS A 80 11.59 1.58 -4.13
N ASP A 81 12.38 0.57 -3.78
CA ASP A 81 13.17 -0.20 -4.75
C ASP A 81 12.29 -1.01 -5.71
N VAL A 82 11.10 -1.42 -5.30
CA VAL A 82 10.11 -2.05 -6.19
C VAL A 82 9.74 -1.13 -7.35
N ILE A 83 9.61 0.18 -7.08
CA ILE A 83 9.31 1.20 -8.09
C ILE A 83 10.55 1.59 -8.90
N ALA A 84 11.69 1.74 -8.23
CA ALA A 84 12.89 2.25 -8.89
C ALA A 84 13.52 1.23 -9.84
N LYS A 85 13.57 -0.04 -9.45
CA LYS A 85 14.31 -1.11 -10.15
C LYS A 85 13.63 -2.48 -10.15
N GLY A 86 12.49 -2.62 -9.46
CA GLY A 86 11.76 -3.86 -9.30
C GLY A 86 10.55 -4.01 -10.24
N THR A 87 9.60 -4.84 -9.82
CA THR A 87 8.38 -5.20 -10.57
C THR A 87 7.35 -4.07 -10.68
N GLY A 88 7.52 -3.00 -9.93
CA GLY A 88 6.61 -1.84 -9.89
C GLY A 88 7.01 -0.67 -10.78
N LYS A 89 7.99 -0.81 -11.69
CA LYS A 89 8.50 0.29 -12.54
C LYS A 89 7.40 1.05 -13.28
N ASP A 90 6.37 0.36 -13.75
CA ASP A 90 5.26 0.96 -14.49
C ASP A 90 4.32 1.82 -13.59
N ALA A 91 4.49 1.76 -12.27
CA ALA A 91 3.80 2.64 -11.33
C ALA A 91 4.61 3.91 -10.97
N LYS A 92 5.73 4.17 -11.65
CA LYS A 92 6.52 5.39 -11.47
C LYS A 92 5.71 6.62 -11.86
N LEU A 93 5.77 7.67 -11.03
CA LEU A 93 5.11 8.94 -11.31
C LEU A 93 5.95 9.81 -12.26
N SER A 94 5.29 10.73 -12.97
CA SER A 94 5.94 11.74 -13.80
C SER A 94 6.62 12.83 -12.98
N SER A 95 6.14 13.08 -11.76
CA SER A 95 6.76 14.01 -10.81
C SER A 95 7.85 13.33 -9.97
N PRO A 96 8.79 14.09 -9.38
CA PRO A 96 9.80 13.54 -8.46
C PRO A 96 9.26 13.20 -7.06
N MET A 97 7.94 13.05 -6.91
CA MET A 97 7.29 12.59 -5.68
C MET A 97 7.79 11.19 -5.29
N ALA A 98 8.09 11.00 -4.01
CA ALA A 98 8.48 9.67 -3.52
C ALA A 98 7.30 8.71 -3.60
N VAL A 99 7.57 7.51 -4.10
CA VAL A 99 6.60 6.41 -4.23
C VAL A 99 7.18 5.15 -3.63
N ALA A 100 6.35 4.43 -2.90
CA ALA A 100 6.63 3.07 -2.46
C ALA A 100 5.41 2.19 -2.76
N GLY A 101 5.63 0.92 -3.01
CA GLY A 101 4.51 0.01 -3.32
C GLY A 101 4.96 -1.40 -3.60
N LYS A 102 3.98 -2.28 -3.79
CA LYS A 102 4.20 -3.70 -4.06
C LYS A 102 3.18 -4.23 -5.06
N THR A 103 3.66 -5.06 -5.95
CA THR A 103 2.83 -5.85 -6.87
C THR A 103 2.37 -7.14 -6.21
N GLY A 104 1.23 -7.64 -6.61
CA GLY A 104 0.76 -8.98 -6.33
C GLY A 104 0.24 -9.62 -7.62
N THR A 105 0.54 -10.91 -7.81
CA THR A 105 0.00 -11.71 -8.90
C THR A 105 -0.26 -13.10 -8.33
N THR A 106 -1.48 -13.59 -8.49
CA THR A 106 -1.84 -14.94 -8.06
C THR A 106 -1.31 -15.98 -9.05
N SER A 107 -1.24 -17.22 -8.59
CA SER A 107 -0.94 -18.35 -9.47
C SER A 107 -1.88 -18.37 -10.66
N ASN A 108 -1.38 -18.77 -11.82
CA ASN A 108 -2.13 -18.78 -13.08
C ASN A 108 -2.65 -17.43 -13.55
N ASN A 109 -2.14 -16.31 -13.02
CA ASN A 109 -2.48 -14.96 -13.45
C ASN A 109 -4.00 -14.66 -13.42
N TYR A 110 -4.68 -15.09 -12.37
CA TYR A 110 -6.10 -14.77 -12.17
C TYR A 110 -6.31 -13.37 -11.61
N ASP A 111 -5.36 -12.87 -10.80
CA ASP A 111 -5.43 -11.57 -10.16
C ASP A 111 -4.13 -10.81 -10.32
N TYR A 112 -4.26 -9.53 -10.61
CA TYR A 112 -3.15 -8.58 -10.61
C TYR A 112 -3.45 -7.45 -9.64
N TRP A 113 -2.54 -7.26 -8.71
CA TRP A 113 -2.61 -6.22 -7.69
C TRP A 113 -1.46 -5.26 -7.79
N PHE A 114 -1.75 -4.01 -7.50
CA PHE A 114 -0.75 -3.03 -7.14
C PHE A 114 -1.26 -2.18 -5.99
N SER A 115 -0.55 -2.20 -4.86
CA SER A 115 -0.77 -1.33 -3.71
C SER A 115 0.41 -0.40 -3.56
N GLY A 116 0.17 0.89 -3.66
CA GLY A 116 1.23 1.90 -3.59
C GLY A 116 0.79 3.16 -2.88
N TYR A 117 1.77 3.96 -2.47
CA TYR A 117 1.53 5.20 -1.75
C TYR A 117 2.62 6.23 -2.00
N THR A 118 2.22 7.48 -1.84
CA THR A 118 3.07 8.67 -1.73
C THR A 118 3.07 9.13 -0.27
N PRO A 119 3.81 10.19 0.11
CA PRO A 119 3.67 10.82 1.43
C PRO A 119 2.29 11.43 1.72
N TYR A 120 1.38 11.47 0.74
CA TYR A 120 0.05 12.07 0.85
C TYR A 120 -1.09 11.07 0.71
N HIS A 121 -0.98 10.13 -0.23
CA HIS A 121 -2.08 9.25 -0.62
C HIS A 121 -1.64 7.79 -0.71
N THR A 122 -2.57 6.90 -0.40
CA THR A 122 -2.44 5.45 -0.62
C THR A 122 -3.58 4.98 -1.50
N ALA A 123 -3.28 4.13 -2.47
CA ALA A 123 -4.28 3.51 -3.33
C ALA A 123 -3.87 2.08 -3.68
N SER A 124 -4.87 1.22 -3.85
CA SER A 124 -4.68 -0.14 -4.36
C SER A 124 -5.56 -0.36 -5.57
N ILE A 125 -5.02 -1.05 -6.58
CA ILE A 125 -5.75 -1.48 -7.77
C ILE A 125 -5.71 -3.00 -7.83
N TRP A 126 -6.86 -3.58 -8.06
CA TRP A 126 -7.04 -4.97 -8.44
C TRP A 126 -7.59 -5.05 -9.85
N MET A 127 -7.09 -6.03 -10.60
CA MET A 127 -7.63 -6.45 -11.88
C MET A 127 -7.77 -7.96 -11.87
N GLY A 128 -8.94 -8.44 -12.23
CA GLY A 128 -9.29 -9.85 -12.27
C GLY A 128 -10.71 -10.04 -12.80
N TYR A 129 -11.17 -11.27 -12.79
CA TYR A 129 -12.54 -11.66 -13.11
C TYR A 129 -13.21 -12.26 -11.88
N ASP A 130 -14.53 -12.09 -11.76
CA ASP A 130 -15.31 -12.69 -10.66
C ASP A 130 -15.22 -14.22 -10.66
N SER A 131 -15.10 -14.82 -11.84
CA SER A 131 -14.73 -16.23 -12.01
C SER A 131 -13.28 -16.33 -12.43
N ASN A 132 -12.48 -17.13 -11.74
CA ASN A 132 -11.06 -17.28 -11.99
C ASN A 132 -10.75 -17.56 -13.46
N THR A 133 -10.28 -16.54 -14.17
CA THR A 133 -9.92 -16.59 -15.59
C THR A 133 -8.50 -16.08 -15.75
N ASN A 134 -7.67 -16.87 -16.41
CA ASN A 134 -6.31 -16.45 -16.74
C ASN A 134 -6.35 -15.33 -17.78
N PHE A 135 -5.57 -14.28 -17.55
CA PHE A 135 -5.41 -13.19 -18.52
C PHE A 135 -4.04 -12.51 -18.34
N ASN A 136 -3.67 -11.69 -19.32
CA ASN A 136 -2.48 -10.84 -19.23
C ASN A 136 -2.89 -9.38 -18.99
N SER A 137 -2.49 -8.82 -17.87
CA SER A 137 -2.79 -7.43 -17.53
C SER A 137 -1.94 -6.41 -18.30
N GLU A 138 -0.85 -6.86 -18.98
CA GLU A 138 0.14 -5.98 -19.65
C GLU A 138 0.59 -4.79 -18.78
N ASN A 139 0.66 -5.02 -17.47
CA ASN A 139 0.96 -4.01 -16.46
C ASN A 139 -0.07 -2.87 -16.36
N THR A 140 -1.26 -3.03 -16.92
CA THR A 140 -2.32 -2.01 -16.94
C THR A 140 -2.67 -1.52 -15.54
N HIS A 141 -2.78 -2.42 -14.55
CA HIS A 141 -3.05 -2.06 -13.15
C HIS A 141 -2.02 -1.08 -12.59
N LYS A 142 -0.73 -1.24 -12.90
CA LYS A 142 0.35 -0.34 -12.46
C LYS A 142 0.33 1.00 -13.18
N LYS A 143 0.15 0.97 -14.51
CA LYS A 143 0.04 2.17 -15.35
C LYS A 143 -1.19 3.01 -14.95
N LEU A 144 -2.32 2.34 -14.68
CA LEU A 144 -3.55 2.99 -14.20
C LEU A 144 -3.35 3.65 -12.83
N TRP A 145 -2.69 2.96 -11.91
CA TRP A 145 -2.33 3.53 -10.61
C TRP A 145 -1.51 4.81 -10.77
N ALA A 146 -0.45 4.76 -11.58
CA ALA A 146 0.39 5.92 -11.86
C ALA A 146 -0.39 7.09 -12.48
N LYS A 147 -1.28 6.80 -13.43
CA LYS A 147 -2.14 7.81 -14.07
C LYS A 147 -3.07 8.49 -13.06
N ILE A 148 -3.74 7.71 -12.21
CA ILE A 148 -4.64 8.22 -11.16
C ILE A 148 -3.85 9.08 -10.16
N MET A 149 -2.71 8.61 -9.67
CA MET A 149 -1.91 9.32 -8.69
C MET A 149 -1.31 10.62 -9.26
N ASN A 150 -0.84 10.62 -10.51
CA ASN A 150 -0.39 11.83 -11.19
C ASN A 150 -1.54 12.87 -11.28
N GLN A 151 -2.75 12.43 -11.63
CA GLN A 151 -3.92 13.31 -11.70
C GLN A 151 -4.27 13.90 -10.34
N ILE A 152 -4.25 13.10 -9.27
CA ILE A 152 -4.50 13.57 -7.89
C ILE A 152 -3.47 14.61 -7.47
N ILE A 153 -2.18 14.34 -7.67
CA ILE A 153 -1.08 15.25 -7.32
C ILE A 153 -1.23 16.58 -8.06
N GLN A 154 -1.54 16.54 -9.35
CA GLN A 154 -1.74 17.72 -10.17
C GLN A 154 -2.96 18.52 -9.71
N THR A 155 -4.12 17.87 -9.54
CA THR A 155 -5.38 18.53 -9.15
C THR A 155 -5.28 19.16 -7.76
N LYS A 156 -4.55 18.53 -6.83
CA LYS A 156 -4.33 19.05 -5.47
C LYS A 156 -3.13 19.98 -5.35
N SER A 157 -2.38 20.19 -6.44
CA SER A 157 -1.14 21.00 -6.46
C SER A 157 -0.14 20.58 -5.37
N GLU A 158 0.02 19.28 -5.16
CA GLU A 158 0.85 18.75 -4.08
C GLU A 158 2.35 18.95 -4.37
N LYS A 159 3.05 19.50 -3.39
CA LYS A 159 4.49 19.72 -3.49
C LYS A 159 5.25 18.38 -3.40
N THR A 160 6.34 18.26 -4.16
CA THR A 160 7.26 17.12 -4.06
C THR A 160 7.69 16.91 -2.61
N LYS A 161 7.58 15.66 -2.16
CA LYS A 161 7.90 15.27 -0.79
C LYS A 161 8.52 13.86 -0.75
N ASN A 162 9.45 13.68 0.17
CA ASN A 162 9.98 12.37 0.53
C ASN A 162 9.29 11.82 1.79
N PHE A 163 9.40 10.51 2.00
CA PHE A 163 8.95 9.89 3.24
C PHE A 163 9.80 10.36 4.43
N SER A 164 9.15 10.70 5.53
CA SER A 164 9.83 11.16 6.74
C SER A 164 10.63 10.04 7.38
N LYS A 165 11.95 10.26 7.54
CA LYS A 165 12.84 9.31 8.20
C LYS A 165 12.80 9.54 9.72
N PRO A 166 12.49 8.51 10.54
CA PRO A 166 12.56 8.60 11.99
C PRO A 166 13.99 8.88 12.48
N SER A 167 14.12 9.57 13.61
CA SER A 167 15.43 9.97 14.16
C SER A 167 16.33 8.80 14.56
N ASN A 168 15.73 7.65 14.92
CA ASN A 168 16.45 6.43 15.30
C ASN A 168 16.88 5.57 14.09
N ILE A 169 16.75 6.06 12.86
CA ILE A 169 17.26 5.41 11.64
C ILE A 169 18.52 6.14 11.20
N VAL A 170 19.60 5.41 11.04
CA VAL A 170 20.88 5.91 10.53
C VAL A 170 21.20 5.30 9.17
N LYS A 171 22.03 5.98 8.37
CA LYS A 171 22.60 5.41 7.15
C LYS A 171 23.91 4.72 7.53
N ALA A 172 24.13 3.54 7.00
CA ALA A 172 25.37 2.80 7.18
C ALA A 172 25.80 2.16 5.85
N LYS A 173 27.11 1.99 5.65
CA LYS A 173 27.62 1.13 4.59
C LYS A 173 27.53 -0.31 5.04
N ILE A 174 27.02 -1.17 4.20
CA ILE A 174 26.94 -2.61 4.45
C ILE A 174 27.60 -3.38 3.32
N CYS A 175 28.22 -4.50 3.65
CA CYS A 175 28.69 -5.48 2.68
C CYS A 175 27.46 -6.10 1.99
N LYS A 176 27.43 -6.13 0.66
CA LYS A 176 26.30 -6.69 -0.10
C LYS A 176 26.16 -8.21 0.08
N GLU A 177 27.25 -8.91 0.31
CA GLU A 177 27.27 -10.36 0.46
C GLU A 177 26.85 -10.81 1.86
N SER A 178 27.44 -10.18 2.89
CA SER A 178 27.24 -10.60 4.28
C SER A 178 26.13 -9.82 5.03
N GLY A 179 25.70 -8.66 4.50
CA GLY A 179 24.77 -7.76 5.18
C GLY A 179 25.34 -7.07 6.41
N LYS A 180 26.62 -7.30 6.76
CA LYS A 180 27.28 -6.69 7.91
C LYS A 180 27.74 -5.26 7.60
N LEU A 181 27.97 -4.47 8.65
CA LEU A 181 28.59 -3.16 8.50
C LEU A 181 29.93 -3.32 7.78
N ALA A 182 30.17 -2.46 6.78
CA ALA A 182 31.48 -2.35 6.16
C ALA A 182 32.38 -1.58 7.13
N ILE A 183 33.49 -2.18 7.50
CA ILE A 183 34.57 -1.58 8.27
C ILE A 183 35.40 -0.70 7.35
#